data_eb40e9163a9f61b57765062bdc5804cf
#
_entry.id   eb40e9163a9f61b57765062bdc5804cf
#
_cell.length_a   1.000
_cell.length_b   1.000
_cell.length_c   1.000
_cell.angle_alpha   90.00
_cell.angle_beta   90.00
_cell.angle_gamma   90.00
#
_symmetry.space_group_name_H-M   'P 1'
#
loop_
_entity.id
_entity.type
_entity.pdbx_description
1 polymer ?
#
loop_
_entity_poly.entity_id
_entity_poly.type
_entity_poly.pdbx_seq_one_letter_code
_entity_poly.pdbx_strand_id
1 'polypeptide(L)'
;LLMMLIFGWHFSQNNEKKLDEIVIKSKIKKYKSKKENPAYAILKEVWKKKKNNALDKFQTYQFDEYEKIEYDFNNIDSAFMKKKIFNKMDFIFNYTDSTSTGKLALPIFLNEALYKNYGENKPSKRDKKILVAQKTSGFQNNEVVSIIAKNLFKDTNILDNTINFFNIGVQNPISSTGFSTYDYNLLNDTKINGEDCYKLQYEPKFKEILAFKGFIYIAKKDFSLAKMTLRSSHNVNINFVNNVYAEYEFTNLDNDTFLPYRIYTEFDMSLSKDSENSKGITAKRSITFTNYDFNQNIDGKIFKKAEEKTAEELTQSDEFWENTRTESLNKSEQNIYKMLDELNKIPKFQQALKLWGTIGTGYYN
;
A
#
# COMPACT_ATOMS: atom_id res chain seq x y z
N LEU A 1 49.37 15.48 -3.73
CA LEU A 1 48.83 14.09 -3.62
C LEU A 1 47.67 14.10 -2.62
N LEU A 2 46.47 14.41 -3.08
CA LEU A 2 45.25 14.48 -2.24
C LEU A 2 44.37 13.28 -2.58
N MET A 3 44.31 12.32 -1.68
CA MET A 3 43.50 11.10 -1.80
C MET A 3 42.10 11.42 -1.30
N MET A 4 41.14 11.62 -2.22
CA MET A 4 39.72 11.73 -1.89
C MET A 4 39.19 10.34 -1.60
N LEU A 5 38.85 10.08 -0.35
CA LEU A 5 38.07 8.91 0.08
C LEU A 5 36.58 9.16 -0.26
N ILE A 6 36.12 8.53 -1.32
CA ILE A 6 34.70 8.45 -1.66
C ILE A 6 34.10 7.37 -0.75
N PHE A 7 33.37 7.77 0.29
CA PHE A 7 32.49 6.87 1.03
C PHE A 7 31.27 6.59 0.15
N GLY A 8 31.37 5.52 -0.62
CA GLY A 8 30.18 4.93 -1.25
C GLY A 8 29.31 4.30 -0.17
N TRP A 9 28.17 4.89 0.07
CA TRP A 9 27.10 4.24 0.83
C TRP A 9 26.55 3.09 -0.03
N HIS A 10 27.01 1.88 0.25
CA HIS A 10 26.34 0.68 -0.22
C HIS A 10 25.03 0.56 0.54
N PHE A 11 23.94 1.02 -0.07
CA PHE A 11 22.62 0.52 0.29
C PHE A 11 22.62 -0.98 -0.04
N SER A 12 22.63 -1.79 1.00
CA SER A 12 22.42 -3.23 0.91
C SER A 12 21.13 -3.46 0.14
N GLN A 13 21.23 -4.15 -0.99
CA GLN A 13 20.08 -4.72 -1.70
C GLN A 13 19.36 -5.66 -0.72
N ASN A 14 18.33 -5.18 -0.06
CA ASN A 14 17.39 -6.05 0.60
C ASN A 14 16.65 -6.81 -0.51
N ASN A 15 17.04 -8.07 -0.69
CA ASN A 15 16.22 -9.06 -1.37
C ASN A 15 14.79 -8.88 -0.88
N GLU A 16 13.83 -8.78 -1.80
CA GLU A 16 12.41 -8.80 -1.48
C GLU A 16 12.17 -9.94 -0.52
N LYS A 17 11.99 -9.61 0.74
CA LYS A 17 11.44 -10.56 1.70
C LYS A 17 10.04 -10.86 1.16
N LYS A 18 9.83 -12.08 0.63
CA LYS A 18 8.50 -12.67 0.59
C LYS A 18 7.83 -12.25 1.88
N LEU A 19 6.68 -11.58 1.77
CA LEU A 19 5.89 -11.19 2.93
C LEU A 19 5.80 -12.43 3.79
N ASP A 20 6.56 -12.45 4.89
CA ASP A 20 6.54 -13.59 5.81
C ASP A 20 5.08 -13.79 6.15
N GLU A 21 4.55 -14.96 5.83
CA GLU A 21 3.20 -15.33 6.19
C GLU A 21 3.06 -15.01 7.67
N ILE A 22 2.22 -14.02 8.00
CA ILE A 22 1.97 -13.64 9.39
C ILE A 22 1.18 -14.79 9.99
N VAL A 23 1.87 -15.89 10.24
CA VAL A 23 1.33 -17.01 11.00
C VAL A 23 1.32 -16.57 12.46
N ILE A 24 0.20 -16.02 12.87
CA ILE A 24 -0.05 -15.69 14.27
C ILE A 24 -0.15 -17.04 15.02
N LYS A 25 0.99 -17.56 15.46
CA LYS A 25 1.09 -18.86 16.16
C LYS A 25 0.77 -18.77 17.65
N SER A 26 0.77 -17.57 18.23
CA SER A 26 0.52 -17.39 19.66
C SER A 26 -0.94 -17.00 19.92
N LYS A 27 -1.61 -17.75 20.82
CA LYS A 27 -2.90 -17.33 21.34
C LYS A 27 -2.75 -16.04 22.12
N ILE A 28 -3.62 -15.06 21.86
CA ILE A 28 -3.63 -13.81 22.62
C ILE A 28 -3.98 -14.11 24.09
N LYS A 29 -3.15 -13.59 25.00
CA LYS A 29 -3.39 -13.64 26.44
C LYS A 29 -4.58 -12.75 26.78
N LYS A 30 -5.58 -13.31 27.48
CA LYS A 30 -6.70 -12.53 27.98
C LYS A 30 -6.36 -11.93 29.34
N TYR A 31 -6.69 -10.65 29.52
CA TYR A 31 -6.51 -9.92 30.77
C TYR A 31 -7.89 -9.63 31.38
N LYS A 32 -7.99 -9.56 32.72
CA LYS A 32 -9.24 -9.26 33.42
C LYS A 32 -9.78 -7.86 33.11
N SER A 33 -8.87 -6.93 32.91
CA SER A 33 -9.21 -5.55 32.50
C SER A 33 -8.19 -5.00 31.53
N LYS A 34 -8.56 -3.96 30.77
CA LYS A 34 -7.64 -3.27 29.87
C LYS A 34 -6.46 -2.64 30.59
N LYS A 35 -6.64 -2.23 31.87
CA LYS A 35 -5.57 -1.62 32.68
C LYS A 35 -4.46 -2.59 33.05
N GLU A 36 -4.79 -3.89 33.17
CA GLU A 36 -3.83 -4.94 33.46
C GLU A 36 -3.05 -5.36 32.20
N ASN A 37 -3.52 -5.00 31.01
CA ASN A 37 -2.83 -5.29 29.77
C ASN A 37 -1.68 -4.31 29.55
N PRO A 38 -0.40 -4.76 29.47
CA PRO A 38 0.74 -3.88 29.26
C PRO A 38 0.65 -3.08 27.96
N ALA A 39 0.01 -3.63 26.91
CA ALA A 39 -0.23 -2.91 25.65
C ALA A 39 -1.07 -1.63 25.85
N TYR A 40 -1.94 -1.59 26.88
CA TYR A 40 -2.74 -0.40 27.16
C TYR A 40 -1.88 0.80 27.59
N ALA A 41 -0.89 0.57 28.44
CA ALA A 41 0.02 1.63 28.86
C ALA A 41 0.82 2.19 27.68
N ILE A 42 1.32 1.31 26.81
CA ILE A 42 2.07 1.69 25.61
C ILE A 42 1.18 2.48 24.64
N LEU A 43 0.00 1.97 24.29
CA LEU A 43 -0.92 2.67 23.38
C LEU A 43 -1.42 4.00 23.93
N LYS A 44 -1.53 4.13 25.25
CA LYS A 44 -1.88 5.41 25.89
C LYS A 44 -0.83 6.50 25.63
N GLU A 45 0.46 6.14 25.59
CA GLU A 45 1.51 7.09 25.23
C GLU A 45 1.46 7.44 23.73
N VAL A 46 1.17 6.46 22.86
CA VAL A 46 0.93 6.71 21.42
C VAL A 46 -0.21 7.73 21.23
N TRP A 47 -1.33 7.58 21.97
CA TRP A 47 -2.46 8.52 21.83
C TRP A 47 -2.11 9.95 22.28
N LYS A 48 -1.28 10.11 23.29
CA LYS A 48 -0.82 11.43 23.73
C LYS A 48 0.00 12.14 22.64
N LYS A 49 0.83 11.37 21.95
CA LYS A 49 1.77 11.88 20.94
C LYS A 49 1.19 11.95 19.52
N LYS A 50 0.04 11.32 19.28
CA LYS A 50 -0.60 11.24 17.95
C LYS A 50 -0.73 12.61 17.27
N LYS A 51 -1.07 13.65 18.02
CA LYS A 51 -1.20 15.02 17.49
C LYS A 51 0.13 15.63 17.07
N ASN A 52 1.24 15.19 17.64
CA ASN A 52 2.57 15.74 17.37
C ASN A 52 3.24 15.11 16.14
N ASN A 53 2.71 13.98 15.65
CA ASN A 53 3.27 13.20 14.53
C ASN A 53 2.47 13.38 13.23
N ALA A 54 1.73 14.47 13.09
CA ALA A 54 0.96 14.78 11.90
C ALA A 54 1.58 15.97 11.15
N LEU A 55 1.33 16.04 9.84
CA LEU A 55 1.71 17.18 9.01
C LEU A 55 1.10 18.52 9.51
N ASP A 56 0.01 18.47 10.26
CA ASP A 56 -0.64 19.63 10.90
C ASP A 56 0.28 20.39 11.88
N LYS A 57 1.40 19.79 12.29
CA LYS A 57 2.42 20.43 13.14
C LYS A 57 3.15 21.57 12.42
N PHE A 58 3.29 21.47 11.10
CA PHE A 58 4.05 22.42 10.29
C PHE A 58 3.17 23.53 9.73
N GLN A 59 3.73 24.72 9.49
CA GLN A 59 3.01 25.79 8.85
C GLN A 59 2.76 25.48 7.37
N THR A 60 3.80 24.97 6.71
CA THR A 60 3.77 24.48 5.32
C THR A 60 4.55 23.18 5.24
N TYR A 61 4.25 22.37 4.25
CA TYR A 61 4.97 21.14 3.96
C TYR A 61 4.92 20.82 2.48
N GLN A 62 5.94 20.12 2.01
CA GLN A 62 5.98 19.50 0.69
C GLN A 62 6.71 18.16 0.77
N PHE A 63 6.37 17.24 -0.13
CA PHE A 63 7.02 15.94 -0.27
C PHE A 63 6.73 15.33 -1.63
N ASP A 64 7.60 14.40 -2.04
CA ASP A 64 7.40 13.59 -3.23
C ASP A 64 6.71 12.29 -2.86
N GLU A 65 5.82 11.82 -3.74
CA GLU A 65 5.09 10.57 -3.60
C GLU A 65 5.27 9.75 -4.87
N TYR A 66 5.88 8.58 -4.73
CA TYR A 66 5.96 7.59 -5.78
C TYR A 66 4.92 6.51 -5.52
N GLU A 67 3.99 6.33 -6.47
CA GLU A 67 2.92 5.35 -6.40
C GLU A 67 3.10 4.29 -7.47
N LYS A 68 2.91 3.03 -7.10
CA LYS A 68 2.84 1.89 -8.02
C LYS A 68 1.54 1.12 -7.78
N ILE A 69 0.77 0.90 -8.84
CA ILE A 69 -0.47 0.10 -8.83
C ILE A 69 -0.32 -1.05 -9.79
N GLU A 70 -0.54 -2.26 -9.31
CA GLU A 70 -0.48 -3.50 -10.07
C GLU A 70 -1.80 -4.26 -9.93
N TYR A 71 -2.30 -4.82 -11.04
CA TYR A 71 -3.39 -5.78 -11.04
C TYR A 71 -2.90 -7.09 -11.59
N ASP A 72 -3.19 -8.17 -10.86
CA ASP A 72 -2.83 -9.51 -11.25
C ASP A 72 -4.09 -10.35 -11.39
N PHE A 73 -4.12 -11.20 -12.40
CA PHE A 73 -5.09 -12.28 -12.49
C PHE A 73 -4.62 -13.43 -11.60
N ASN A 74 -5.33 -13.72 -10.53
CA ASN A 74 -4.90 -14.65 -9.51
C ASN A 74 -5.57 -16.04 -9.59
N ASN A 75 -5.05 -16.94 -8.76
CA ASN A 75 -5.50 -18.32 -8.64
C ASN A 75 -5.37 -19.10 -9.95
N ILE A 76 -4.26 -18.90 -10.65
CA ILE A 76 -3.93 -19.56 -11.91
C ILE A 76 -3.48 -20.99 -11.61
N ASP A 77 -4.04 -21.96 -12.31
CA ASP A 77 -3.67 -23.36 -12.26
C ASP A 77 -3.22 -23.87 -13.64
N SER A 78 -2.64 -25.06 -13.68
CA SER A 78 -2.17 -25.68 -14.93
C SER A 78 -3.29 -25.93 -15.93
N ALA A 79 -4.52 -26.13 -15.49
CA ALA A 79 -5.67 -26.30 -16.37
C ALA A 79 -6.04 -24.97 -17.04
N PHE A 80 -5.95 -23.86 -16.29
CA PHE A 80 -6.15 -22.52 -16.84
C PHE A 80 -5.07 -22.18 -17.88
N MET A 81 -3.80 -22.45 -17.58
CA MET A 81 -2.68 -22.18 -18.50
C MET A 81 -2.79 -22.91 -19.83
N LYS A 82 -3.40 -24.10 -19.85
CA LYS A 82 -3.61 -24.93 -21.06
C LYS A 82 -4.83 -24.55 -21.89
N LYS A 83 -5.58 -23.51 -21.51
CA LYS A 83 -6.75 -23.09 -22.29
C LYS A 83 -6.36 -22.57 -23.67
N LYS A 84 -7.15 -22.93 -24.69
CA LYS A 84 -6.93 -22.54 -26.10
C LYS A 84 -6.78 -21.03 -26.33
N ILE A 85 -7.30 -20.20 -25.44
CA ILE A 85 -7.18 -18.74 -25.50
C ILE A 85 -5.71 -18.28 -25.39
N PHE A 86 -4.87 -19.07 -24.74
CA PHE A 86 -3.45 -18.78 -24.55
C PHE A 86 -2.54 -19.43 -25.63
N ASN A 87 -3.10 -20.10 -26.61
CA ASN A 87 -2.30 -20.62 -27.71
C ASN A 87 -1.45 -19.50 -28.32
N LYS A 88 -0.14 -19.72 -28.44
CA LYS A 88 0.88 -18.74 -28.87
C LYS A 88 1.18 -17.63 -27.88
N MET A 89 0.67 -17.73 -26.64
CA MET A 89 0.93 -16.78 -25.56
C MET A 89 1.48 -17.47 -24.30
N ASP A 90 1.92 -18.72 -24.40
CA ASP A 90 2.40 -19.52 -23.26
C ASP A 90 3.55 -18.85 -22.51
N PHE A 91 4.31 -17.99 -23.21
CA PHE A 91 5.41 -17.22 -22.63
C PHE A 91 4.97 -16.33 -21.45
N ILE A 92 3.70 -15.89 -21.41
CA ILE A 92 3.22 -15.01 -20.31
C ILE A 92 3.30 -15.69 -18.95
N PHE A 93 3.18 -17.01 -18.90
CA PHE A 93 3.22 -17.75 -17.63
C PHE A 93 4.62 -17.86 -17.02
N ASN A 94 5.67 -17.45 -17.76
CA ASN A 94 7.01 -17.30 -17.21
C ASN A 94 7.12 -16.07 -16.27
N TYR A 95 6.11 -15.20 -16.29
CA TYR A 95 6.05 -13.96 -15.51
C TYR A 95 5.08 -14.04 -14.32
N THR A 96 4.62 -15.25 -13.99
CA THR A 96 3.76 -15.44 -12.81
C THR A 96 4.54 -15.24 -11.52
N ASP A 97 3.86 -14.68 -10.50
CA ASP A 97 4.38 -14.50 -9.15
C ASP A 97 3.36 -15.01 -8.13
N SER A 98 3.72 -15.00 -6.84
CA SER A 98 2.84 -15.42 -5.76
C SER A 98 2.27 -14.22 -5.02
N THR A 99 0.96 -14.21 -4.78
CA THR A 99 0.31 -13.20 -3.93
C THR A 99 0.66 -13.38 -2.45
N SER A 100 0.30 -12.43 -1.61
CA SER A 100 0.48 -12.53 -0.14
C SER A 100 -0.31 -13.70 0.47
N THR A 101 -1.29 -14.24 -0.25
CA THR A 101 -2.06 -15.43 0.15
C THR A 101 -1.51 -16.74 -0.44
N GLY A 102 -0.37 -16.68 -1.16
CA GLY A 102 0.27 -17.85 -1.78
C GLY A 102 -0.39 -18.31 -3.08
N LYS A 103 -1.32 -17.54 -3.65
CA LYS A 103 -1.95 -17.86 -4.94
C LYS A 103 -1.01 -17.47 -6.08
N LEU A 104 -0.93 -18.33 -7.09
CA LEU A 104 -0.20 -18.00 -8.32
C LEU A 104 -0.98 -16.94 -9.11
N ALA A 105 -0.29 -15.89 -9.53
CA ALA A 105 -0.88 -14.73 -10.18
C ALA A 105 -0.08 -14.30 -11.41
N LEU A 106 -0.79 -13.81 -12.42
CA LEU A 106 -0.23 -13.25 -13.65
C LEU A 106 -0.50 -11.74 -13.65
N PRO A 107 0.54 -10.90 -13.66
CA PRO A 107 0.37 -9.46 -13.75
C PRO A 107 -0.28 -9.08 -15.10
N ILE A 108 -1.32 -8.25 -15.05
CA ILE A 108 -2.06 -7.80 -16.24
C ILE A 108 -2.07 -6.31 -16.43
N PHE A 109 -1.65 -5.56 -15.42
CA PHE A 109 -1.59 -4.11 -15.44
C PHE A 109 -0.55 -3.59 -14.46
N LEU A 110 0.19 -2.58 -14.87
CA LEU A 110 1.14 -1.87 -14.02
C LEU A 110 1.07 -0.37 -14.35
N ASN A 111 0.94 0.44 -13.31
CA ASN A 111 1.03 1.90 -13.39
C ASN A 111 2.01 2.42 -12.35
N GLU A 112 2.93 3.26 -12.78
CA GLU A 112 3.81 4.04 -11.93
C GLU A 112 3.43 5.51 -12.07
N ALA A 113 3.37 6.23 -10.97
CA ALA A 113 3.07 7.66 -10.95
C ALA A 113 3.93 8.38 -9.92
N LEU A 114 4.42 9.56 -10.29
CA LEU A 114 5.14 10.47 -9.41
C LEU A 114 4.28 11.70 -9.16
N TYR A 115 4.08 12.01 -7.89
CA TYR A 115 3.36 13.21 -7.47
C TYR A 115 4.24 14.11 -6.62
N LYS A 116 3.97 15.41 -6.67
CA LYS A 116 4.41 16.40 -5.69
C LYS A 116 3.23 16.81 -4.84
N ASN A 117 3.40 16.72 -3.54
CA ASN A 117 2.39 17.10 -2.55
C ASN A 117 2.82 18.40 -1.87
N TYR A 118 1.88 19.33 -1.77
CA TYR A 118 2.06 20.62 -1.11
C TYR A 118 0.95 20.84 -0.11
N GLY A 119 1.28 21.37 1.05
CA GLY A 119 0.28 21.72 2.05
C GLY A 119 0.62 23.00 2.79
N GLU A 120 -0.42 23.71 3.19
CA GLU A 120 -0.35 24.88 4.03
C GLU A 120 -1.42 24.76 5.12
N ASN A 121 -1.02 24.84 6.38
CA ASN A 121 -1.91 24.71 7.52
C ASN A 121 -2.33 26.07 8.10
N LYS A 122 -1.59 27.15 7.76
CA LYS A 122 -1.86 28.54 8.19
C LYS A 122 -1.61 29.51 7.04
N PRO A 123 -2.41 30.54 6.85
CA PRO A 123 -3.56 30.95 7.69
C PRO A 123 -4.81 30.09 7.48
N SER A 124 -4.92 29.35 6.38
CA SER A 124 -6.04 28.42 6.08
C SER A 124 -5.51 27.09 5.64
N LYS A 125 -6.14 26.01 6.06
CA LYS A 125 -5.75 24.66 5.63
C LYS A 125 -6.07 24.45 4.16
N ARG A 126 -5.06 24.14 3.37
CA ARG A 126 -5.16 23.78 1.96
C ARG A 126 -4.05 22.83 1.56
N ASP A 127 -4.35 21.93 0.66
CA ASP A 127 -3.42 20.95 0.11
C ASP A 127 -3.57 20.82 -1.40
N LYS A 128 -2.53 20.37 -2.06
CA LYS A 128 -2.50 20.13 -3.49
C LYS A 128 -1.58 18.97 -3.80
N LYS A 129 -2.12 17.97 -4.50
CA LYS A 129 -1.36 16.86 -5.09
C LYS A 129 -1.28 17.08 -6.60
N ILE A 130 -0.07 17.11 -7.15
CA ILE A 130 0.22 17.38 -8.56
C ILE A 130 0.90 16.16 -9.17
N LEU A 131 0.28 15.57 -10.19
CA LEU A 131 0.89 14.51 -10.99
C LEU A 131 2.03 15.09 -11.83
N VAL A 132 3.23 14.54 -11.65
CA VAL A 132 4.45 15.02 -12.32
C VAL A 132 4.79 14.14 -13.51
N ALA A 133 4.74 12.83 -13.32
CA ALA A 133 5.04 11.84 -14.34
C ALA A 133 4.20 10.58 -14.15
N GLN A 134 3.92 9.87 -15.25
CA GLN A 134 3.18 8.60 -15.22
C GLN A 134 3.72 7.66 -16.29
N LYS A 135 3.81 6.38 -15.94
CA LYS A 135 4.15 5.28 -16.86
C LYS A 135 3.16 4.15 -16.65
N THR A 136 2.42 3.82 -17.70
CA THR A 136 1.37 2.79 -17.64
C THR A 136 1.63 1.71 -18.67
N SER A 137 1.48 0.45 -18.30
CA SER A 137 1.50 -0.69 -19.19
C SER A 137 0.29 -1.60 -18.91
N GLY A 138 -0.30 -2.18 -19.93
CA GLY A 138 -1.47 -3.05 -19.83
C GLY A 138 -2.70 -2.50 -20.51
N PHE A 139 -3.73 -2.17 -19.73
CA PHE A 139 -5.00 -1.71 -20.29
C PHE A 139 -4.85 -0.44 -21.13
N GLN A 140 -5.38 -0.47 -22.36
CA GLN A 140 -5.38 0.72 -23.22
C GLN A 140 -6.36 1.81 -22.76
N ASN A 141 -7.39 1.45 -22.00
CA ASN A 141 -8.36 2.39 -21.48
C ASN A 141 -8.03 2.72 -20.01
N ASN A 142 -7.21 3.75 -19.84
CA ASN A 142 -6.76 4.21 -18.51
C ASN A 142 -7.92 4.72 -17.63
N GLU A 143 -9.05 5.15 -18.18
CA GLU A 143 -10.17 5.66 -17.39
C GLU A 143 -10.78 4.57 -16.51
N VAL A 144 -11.00 3.36 -17.05
CA VAL A 144 -11.58 2.23 -16.28
C VAL A 144 -10.66 1.85 -15.12
N VAL A 145 -9.37 1.73 -15.39
CA VAL A 145 -8.37 1.40 -14.38
C VAL A 145 -8.29 2.48 -13.30
N SER A 146 -8.33 3.74 -13.70
CA SER A 146 -8.32 4.87 -12.76
C SER A 146 -9.58 4.90 -11.88
N ILE A 147 -10.75 4.56 -12.41
CA ILE A 147 -12.00 4.44 -11.65
C ILE A 147 -11.91 3.31 -10.63
N ILE A 148 -11.41 2.13 -11.04
CA ILE A 148 -11.21 1.00 -10.14
C ILE A 148 -10.21 1.38 -9.05
N ALA A 149 -9.05 1.95 -9.40
CA ALA A 149 -8.04 2.37 -8.45
C ALA A 149 -8.57 3.38 -7.42
N LYS A 150 -9.29 4.40 -7.87
CA LYS A 150 -9.90 5.41 -6.98
C LYS A 150 -10.91 4.83 -6.00
N ASN A 151 -11.62 3.78 -6.39
CA ASN A 151 -12.61 3.14 -5.54
C ASN A 151 -12.00 2.13 -4.58
N LEU A 152 -10.96 1.40 -5.01
CA LEU A 152 -10.26 0.41 -4.19
C LEU A 152 -9.30 1.05 -3.19
N PHE A 153 -8.49 2.00 -3.67
CA PHE A 153 -7.39 2.58 -2.90
C PHE A 153 -7.73 4.00 -2.47
N LYS A 154 -8.51 4.11 -1.38
CA LYS A 154 -8.72 5.41 -0.75
C LYS A 154 -7.57 5.75 0.16
N ASP A 155 -7.10 6.99 0.05
CA ASP A 155 -6.09 7.49 0.98
C ASP A 155 -6.72 7.56 2.38
N THR A 156 -6.10 6.87 3.31
CA THR A 156 -6.56 6.80 4.70
C THR A 156 -5.45 7.25 5.61
N ASN A 157 -5.73 8.24 6.44
CA ASN A 157 -4.82 8.60 7.51
C ASN A 157 -4.87 7.51 8.58
N ILE A 158 -3.79 6.71 8.68
CA ILE A 158 -3.70 5.62 9.64
C ILE A 158 -3.80 6.10 11.11
N LEU A 159 -3.67 7.38 11.35
CA LEU A 159 -3.84 7.96 12.67
C LEU A 159 -5.32 8.23 13.02
N ASP A 160 -6.25 8.10 12.09
CA ASP A 160 -7.68 8.27 12.37
C ASP A 160 -8.23 7.12 13.22
N ASN A 161 -9.36 7.36 13.88
CA ASN A 161 -9.99 6.33 14.70
C ASN A 161 -10.59 5.18 13.88
N THR A 162 -10.83 5.43 12.60
CA THR A 162 -11.45 4.49 11.66
C THR A 162 -10.61 4.42 10.39
N ILE A 163 -10.40 3.23 9.89
CA ILE A 163 -9.76 2.97 8.59
C ILE A 163 -10.87 2.64 7.61
N ASN A 164 -10.93 3.35 6.49
CA ASN A 164 -11.98 3.17 5.50
C ASN A 164 -11.52 2.25 4.36
N PHE A 165 -12.24 1.15 4.15
CA PHE A 165 -12.10 0.27 2.99
C PHE A 165 -13.45 0.16 2.28
N PHE A 166 -13.52 0.39 0.99
CA PHE A 166 -14.76 0.29 0.20
C PHE A 166 -15.97 1.02 0.81
N ASN A 167 -15.79 2.20 1.36
CA ASN A 167 -16.81 2.96 2.11
C ASN A 167 -17.27 2.32 3.43
N ILE A 168 -16.60 1.28 3.89
CA ILE A 168 -16.86 0.67 5.19
C ILE A 168 -15.80 1.13 6.17
N GLY A 169 -16.23 1.77 7.26
CA GLY A 169 -15.34 2.16 8.34
C GLY A 169 -15.04 0.99 9.28
N VAL A 170 -13.78 0.62 9.40
CA VAL A 170 -13.30 -0.43 10.31
C VAL A 170 -12.55 0.22 11.47
N GLN A 171 -12.84 -0.21 12.69
CA GLN A 171 -12.18 0.31 13.88
C GLN A 171 -10.66 0.19 13.77
N ASN A 172 -9.96 1.29 13.94
CA ASN A 172 -8.50 1.29 13.89
C ASN A 172 -7.91 0.70 15.19
N PRO A 173 -7.01 -0.30 15.10
CA PRO A 173 -6.38 -0.92 16.27
C PRO A 173 -5.55 0.05 17.12
N ILE A 174 -5.00 1.12 16.55
CA ILE A 174 -4.27 2.13 17.34
C ILE A 174 -5.16 3.25 17.88
N SER A 175 -6.47 3.18 17.70
CA SER A 175 -7.38 4.20 18.23
C SER A 175 -7.57 4.06 19.75
N SER A 176 -7.97 5.15 20.39
CA SER A 176 -8.27 5.14 21.83
C SER A 176 -9.45 4.25 22.21
N THR A 177 -10.31 3.93 21.23
CA THR A 177 -11.45 3.02 21.35
C THR A 177 -11.13 1.59 20.88
N GLY A 178 -9.90 1.33 20.40
CA GLY A 178 -9.49 0.02 19.87
C GLY A 178 -9.72 -1.14 20.84
N PHE A 179 -9.56 -0.92 22.15
CA PHE A 179 -9.82 -1.93 23.18
C PHE A 179 -11.28 -2.39 23.30
N SER A 180 -12.23 -1.74 22.66
CA SER A 180 -13.60 -2.24 22.56
C SER A 180 -13.70 -3.37 21.54
N THR A 181 -12.88 -3.32 20.50
CA THR A 181 -12.93 -4.22 19.34
C THR A 181 -11.85 -5.30 19.37
N TYR A 182 -10.65 -4.96 19.89
CA TYR A 182 -9.47 -5.82 19.81
C TYR A 182 -8.97 -6.27 21.18
N ASP A 183 -8.41 -7.47 21.20
CA ASP A 183 -7.51 -7.96 22.23
C ASP A 183 -6.05 -7.72 21.78
N TYR A 184 -5.18 -7.37 22.73
CA TYR A 184 -3.78 -7.05 22.46
C TYR A 184 -2.85 -7.92 23.30
N ASN A 185 -1.70 -8.24 22.72
CA ASN A 185 -0.64 -8.99 23.40
C ASN A 185 0.70 -8.30 23.15
N LEU A 186 1.42 -7.96 24.22
CA LEU A 186 2.80 -7.51 24.12
C LEU A 186 3.69 -8.74 23.87
N LEU A 187 4.41 -8.74 22.77
CA LEU A 187 5.39 -9.76 22.39
C LEU A 187 6.81 -9.31 22.76
N ASN A 188 7.79 -10.15 22.41
CA ASN A 188 9.19 -9.79 22.56
C ASN A 188 9.52 -8.55 21.74
N ASP A 189 10.43 -7.76 22.29
CA ASP A 189 10.95 -6.57 21.62
C ASP A 189 11.59 -6.92 20.27
N THR A 190 11.58 -5.95 19.36
CA THR A 190 12.16 -6.10 18.03
C THR A 190 12.78 -4.80 17.57
N LYS A 191 13.46 -4.83 16.43
CA LYS A 191 13.98 -3.62 15.77
C LYS A 191 13.27 -3.41 14.45
N ILE A 192 12.91 -2.15 14.17
CA ILE A 192 12.41 -1.70 12.87
C ILE A 192 13.34 -0.59 12.40
N ASN A 193 13.97 -0.76 11.26
CA ASN A 193 14.92 0.20 10.69
C ASN A 193 16.00 0.67 11.70
N GLY A 194 16.48 -0.26 12.55
CA GLY A 194 17.48 0.02 13.58
C GLY A 194 16.94 0.53 14.92
N GLU A 195 15.68 0.97 15.00
CA GLU A 195 15.03 1.47 16.21
C GLU A 195 14.46 0.33 17.06
N ASP A 196 14.72 0.36 18.37
CA ASP A 196 14.12 -0.58 19.31
C ASP A 196 12.63 -0.32 19.48
N CYS A 197 11.80 -1.35 19.25
CA CYS A 197 10.36 -1.24 19.24
C CYS A 197 9.68 -2.25 20.18
N TYR A 198 8.60 -1.81 20.84
CA TYR A 198 7.58 -2.70 21.34
C TYR A 198 6.84 -3.33 20.17
N LYS A 199 6.61 -4.65 20.22
CA LYS A 199 5.80 -5.38 19.25
C LYS A 199 4.50 -5.80 19.90
N LEU A 200 3.39 -5.24 19.45
CA LEU A 200 2.04 -5.60 19.90
C LEU A 200 1.36 -6.43 18.81
N GLN A 201 0.88 -7.61 19.17
CA GLN A 201 -0.07 -8.38 18.38
C GLN A 201 -1.48 -7.91 18.72
N TYR A 202 -2.36 -7.85 17.74
CA TYR A 202 -3.77 -7.57 17.97
C TYR A 202 -4.68 -8.47 17.12
N GLU A 203 -5.84 -8.83 17.68
CA GLU A 203 -6.87 -9.63 17.02
C GLU A 203 -8.25 -9.14 17.43
N PRO A 204 -9.30 -9.33 16.59
CA PRO A 204 -10.68 -9.03 16.97
C PRO A 204 -11.13 -9.87 18.15
N LYS A 205 -11.89 -9.28 19.08
CA LYS A 205 -12.54 -9.99 20.19
C LYS A 205 -13.64 -10.94 19.74
N PHE A 206 -14.31 -10.56 18.65
CA PHE A 206 -15.45 -11.28 18.10
C PHE A 206 -15.15 -11.64 16.64
N LYS A 207 -15.39 -12.89 16.27
CA LYS A 207 -15.10 -13.40 14.92
C LYS A 207 -16.05 -12.88 13.85
N GLU A 208 -17.24 -12.44 14.28
CA GLU A 208 -18.35 -12.05 13.43
C GLU A 208 -18.23 -10.60 12.94
N ILE A 209 -17.36 -9.80 13.55
CA ILE A 209 -17.19 -8.40 13.18
C ILE A 209 -16.15 -8.24 12.07
N LEU A 210 -16.40 -7.28 11.19
CA LEU A 210 -15.40 -6.82 10.24
C LEU A 210 -14.31 -6.06 11.01
N ALA A 211 -13.14 -6.67 11.10
CA ALA A 211 -12.00 -6.13 11.82
C ALA A 211 -10.69 -6.66 11.25
N PHE A 212 -9.59 -6.11 11.73
CA PHE A 212 -8.25 -6.53 11.34
C PHE A 212 -7.56 -7.35 12.43
N LYS A 213 -6.54 -8.09 12.03
CA LYS A 213 -5.54 -8.70 12.89
C LYS A 213 -4.15 -8.34 12.36
N GLY A 214 -3.16 -8.30 13.22
CA GLY A 214 -1.81 -7.95 12.79
C GLY A 214 -0.90 -7.55 13.93
N PHE A 215 0.08 -6.72 13.60
CA PHE A 215 1.08 -6.24 14.54
C PHE A 215 1.20 -4.72 14.48
N ILE A 216 1.50 -4.13 15.63
CA ILE A 216 1.84 -2.71 15.79
C ILE A 216 3.24 -2.66 16.38
N TYR A 217 4.12 -1.87 15.77
CA TYR A 217 5.49 -1.66 16.21
C TYR A 217 5.62 -0.20 16.66
N ILE A 218 6.00 0.00 17.90
CA ILE A 218 6.04 1.31 18.56
C ILE A 218 7.45 1.56 19.05
N ALA A 219 8.09 2.62 18.59
CA ALA A 219 9.44 3.00 19.00
C ALA A 219 9.50 3.21 20.50
N LYS A 220 10.48 2.62 21.19
CA LYS A 220 10.59 2.71 22.66
C LYS A 220 11.01 4.09 23.14
N LYS A 221 11.81 4.80 22.33
CA LYS A 221 12.38 6.09 22.73
C LYS A 221 11.33 7.18 22.92
N ASP A 222 10.25 7.16 22.13
CA ASP A 222 9.30 8.25 22.05
C ASP A 222 7.84 7.84 21.86
N PHE A 223 7.55 6.53 21.80
CA PHE A 223 6.23 5.95 21.55
C PHE A 223 5.61 6.30 20.20
N SER A 224 6.43 6.64 19.20
CA SER A 224 5.95 6.85 17.84
C SER A 224 5.66 5.53 17.16
N LEU A 225 4.71 5.56 16.21
CA LEU A 225 4.38 4.42 15.37
C LEU A 225 5.49 4.21 14.33
N ALA A 226 6.20 3.08 14.41
CA ALA A 226 7.26 2.73 13.46
C ALA A 226 6.75 1.89 12.29
N LYS A 227 5.84 0.93 12.58
CA LYS A 227 5.24 0.06 11.55
C LYS A 227 3.90 -0.49 12.04
N MET A 228 3.00 -0.76 11.11
CA MET A 228 1.75 -1.44 11.41
C MET A 228 1.36 -2.35 10.24
N THR A 229 0.92 -3.56 10.55
CA THR A 229 0.37 -4.48 9.58
C THR A 229 -1.10 -4.75 9.87
N LEU A 230 -1.93 -4.81 8.84
CA LEU A 230 -3.34 -5.12 8.91
C LEU A 230 -3.66 -6.27 7.96
N ARG A 231 -4.32 -7.28 8.46
CA ARG A 231 -4.91 -8.33 7.64
C ARG A 231 -6.37 -8.47 8.04
N SER A 232 -7.27 -8.57 7.08
CA SER A 232 -8.67 -8.82 7.38
C SER A 232 -8.82 -10.11 8.21
N SER A 233 -9.71 -10.08 9.20
CA SER A 233 -10.14 -11.30 9.88
C SER A 233 -10.89 -12.19 8.91
N HIS A 234 -10.93 -13.50 9.17
CA HIS A 234 -11.74 -14.43 8.36
C HIS A 234 -13.19 -13.94 8.28
N ASN A 235 -13.81 -14.11 7.13
CA ASN A 235 -15.18 -13.70 6.81
C ASN A 235 -15.37 -12.20 6.53
N VAL A 236 -14.48 -11.63 5.74
CA VAL A 236 -14.74 -10.31 5.16
C VAL A 236 -15.87 -10.46 4.13
N ASN A 237 -17.09 -10.15 4.53
CA ASN A 237 -18.21 -10.10 3.60
C ASN A 237 -18.31 -8.72 2.96
N ILE A 238 -17.25 -8.33 2.29
CA ILE A 238 -17.24 -7.16 1.43
C ILE A 238 -17.28 -7.68 0.00
N ASN A 239 -18.27 -7.32 -0.76
CA ASN A 239 -18.51 -7.71 -2.14
C ASN A 239 -17.27 -8.20 -2.90
N PHE A 240 -17.14 -9.51 -3.11
CA PHE A 240 -16.06 -10.17 -3.85
C PHE A 240 -14.64 -10.05 -3.25
N VAL A 241 -14.46 -9.39 -2.11
CA VAL A 241 -13.16 -9.31 -1.44
C VAL A 241 -12.98 -10.48 -0.50
N ASN A 242 -11.97 -11.29 -0.73
CA ASN A 242 -11.61 -12.45 0.09
C ASN A 242 -10.67 -12.06 1.22
N ASN A 243 -9.72 -11.16 0.93
CA ASN A 243 -8.71 -10.75 1.88
C ASN A 243 -8.24 -9.32 1.61
N VAL A 244 -7.92 -8.61 2.67
CA VAL A 244 -7.25 -7.31 2.65
C VAL A 244 -5.98 -7.43 3.46
N TYR A 245 -4.87 -7.00 2.89
CA TYR A 245 -3.61 -6.82 3.59
C TYR A 245 -3.14 -5.37 3.42
N ALA A 246 -2.67 -4.76 4.50
CA ALA A 246 -2.01 -3.47 4.41
C ALA A 246 -0.82 -3.42 5.38
N GLU A 247 0.20 -2.69 4.97
CA GLU A 247 1.39 -2.41 5.74
C GLU A 247 1.70 -0.91 5.68
N TYR A 248 1.91 -0.31 6.84
CA TYR A 248 2.28 1.09 7.00
C TYR A 248 3.63 1.14 7.68
N GLU A 249 4.60 1.81 7.06
CA GLU A 249 5.92 2.06 7.61
C GLU A 249 6.14 3.55 7.77
N PHE A 250 6.78 3.93 8.87
CA PHE A 250 7.05 5.31 9.22
C PHE A 250 8.54 5.53 9.37
N THR A 251 8.99 6.72 9.04
CA THR A 251 10.37 7.15 9.24
C THR A 251 10.43 8.31 10.20
N ASN A 252 11.50 8.33 11.00
CA ASN A 252 11.83 9.49 11.83
C ASN A 252 12.67 10.44 10.99
N LEU A 253 12.16 11.63 10.71
CA LEU A 253 12.83 12.61 9.86
C LEU A 253 13.80 13.50 10.65
N ASP A 254 13.43 13.93 11.86
CA ASP A 254 14.27 14.72 12.75
C ASP A 254 13.76 14.55 14.18
N ASN A 255 14.54 13.94 15.01
CA ASN A 255 14.43 13.71 16.45
C ASN A 255 13.05 13.52 17.09
N ASP A 256 11.93 13.98 16.48
CA ASP A 256 10.58 13.86 17.06
C ASP A 256 9.44 13.80 16.03
N THR A 257 9.74 13.67 14.72
CA THR A 257 8.70 13.68 13.71
C THR A 257 8.68 12.37 12.92
N PHE A 258 7.72 11.50 13.21
CA PHE A 258 7.46 10.28 12.44
C PHE A 258 6.40 10.54 11.39
N LEU A 259 6.74 10.35 10.13
CA LEU A 259 5.84 10.48 9.00
C LEU A 259 5.80 9.20 8.17
N PRO A 260 4.74 8.97 7.40
CA PRO A 260 4.69 7.83 6.50
C PRO A 260 5.92 7.80 5.60
N TYR A 261 6.53 6.62 5.49
CA TYR A 261 7.60 6.34 4.55
C TYR A 261 7.11 5.46 3.43
N ARG A 262 6.40 4.37 3.76
CA ARG A 262 5.85 3.44 2.80
C ARG A 262 4.47 2.95 3.24
N ILE A 263 3.58 2.83 2.27
CA ILE A 263 2.27 2.20 2.44
C ILE A 263 2.14 1.14 1.35
N TYR A 264 1.88 -0.10 1.76
CA TYR A 264 1.53 -1.18 0.86
C TYR A 264 0.12 -1.66 1.17
N THR A 265 -0.69 -1.86 0.14
CA THR A 265 -2.05 -2.38 0.28
C THR A 265 -2.31 -3.43 -0.79
N GLU A 266 -2.89 -4.55 -0.41
CA GLU A 266 -3.27 -5.64 -1.31
C GLU A 266 -4.70 -6.09 -1.03
N PHE A 267 -5.48 -6.22 -2.09
CA PHE A 267 -6.83 -6.78 -2.09
C PHE A 267 -6.84 -8.07 -2.88
N ASP A 268 -7.24 -9.17 -2.27
CA ASP A 268 -7.55 -10.42 -2.97
C ASP A 268 -9.04 -10.47 -3.23
N MET A 269 -9.43 -10.46 -4.50
CA MET A 269 -10.82 -10.42 -4.94
C MET A 269 -11.13 -11.65 -5.80
N SER A 270 -12.30 -12.26 -5.61
CA SER A 270 -12.80 -13.34 -6.46
C SER A 270 -13.81 -12.79 -7.48
N LEU A 271 -13.91 -13.45 -8.62
CA LEU A 271 -14.90 -13.14 -9.65
C LEU A 271 -16.25 -13.82 -9.40
N SER A 272 -16.34 -14.65 -8.38
CA SER A 272 -17.53 -15.39 -8.01
C SER A 272 -17.71 -15.36 -6.49
N LYS A 273 -18.96 -15.33 -6.04
CA LYS A 273 -19.30 -15.31 -4.61
C LYS A 273 -18.92 -16.59 -3.85
N ASP A 274 -18.61 -17.68 -4.56
CA ASP A 274 -18.76 -19.01 -3.97
C ASP A 274 -17.46 -19.72 -3.61
N SER A 275 -16.26 -19.16 -3.84
CA SER A 275 -15.06 -19.83 -3.33
C SER A 275 -13.78 -18.99 -3.32
N GLU A 276 -12.99 -19.17 -2.26
CA GLU A 276 -11.60 -18.74 -2.18
C GLU A 276 -10.72 -19.32 -3.31
N ASN A 277 -11.19 -20.38 -3.96
CA ASN A 277 -10.53 -21.07 -5.08
C ASN A 277 -10.98 -20.58 -6.45
N SER A 278 -11.91 -19.64 -6.54
CA SER A 278 -12.30 -19.08 -7.82
C SER A 278 -11.19 -18.20 -8.39
N LYS A 279 -11.14 -18.09 -9.71
CA LYS A 279 -10.28 -17.11 -10.39
C LYS A 279 -10.66 -15.71 -9.92
N GLY A 280 -9.69 -14.84 -9.80
CA GLY A 280 -9.90 -13.51 -9.26
C GLY A 280 -8.87 -12.50 -9.72
N ILE A 281 -8.87 -11.37 -9.04
CA ILE A 281 -7.92 -10.29 -9.24
C ILE A 281 -7.27 -9.98 -7.89
N THR A 282 -5.95 -9.87 -7.90
CA THR A 282 -5.20 -9.24 -6.82
C THR A 282 -4.88 -7.82 -7.25
N ALA A 283 -5.30 -6.84 -6.47
CA ALA A 283 -4.96 -5.44 -6.66
C ALA A 283 -3.94 -5.04 -5.60
N LYS A 284 -2.80 -4.51 -6.04
CA LYS A 284 -1.71 -4.08 -5.17
C LYS A 284 -1.44 -2.60 -5.38
N ARG A 285 -1.19 -1.87 -4.29
CA ARG A 285 -0.72 -0.48 -4.32
C ARG A 285 0.46 -0.33 -3.38
N SER A 286 1.57 0.20 -3.88
CA SER A 286 2.70 0.64 -3.08
C SER A 286 2.85 2.15 -3.23
N ILE A 287 3.01 2.85 -2.11
CA ILE A 287 3.31 4.28 -2.08
C ILE A 287 4.57 4.47 -1.25
N THR A 288 5.52 5.25 -1.76
CA THR A 288 6.68 5.68 -0.99
C THR A 288 6.73 7.19 -0.96
N PHE A 289 6.95 7.75 0.21
CA PHE A 289 7.04 9.18 0.46
C PHE A 289 8.50 9.57 0.73
N THR A 290 8.98 10.58 0.03
CA THR A 290 10.37 11.04 0.12
C THR A 290 10.45 12.57 0.06
N ASN A 291 11.64 13.11 0.28
CA ASN A 291 11.93 14.53 0.11
C ASN A 291 10.99 15.44 0.92
N TYR A 292 10.68 15.05 2.16
CA TYR A 292 9.92 15.89 3.06
C TYR A 292 10.66 17.19 3.37
N ASP A 293 9.97 18.30 3.18
CA ASP A 293 10.49 19.65 3.46
C ASP A 293 9.39 20.47 4.16
N PHE A 294 9.77 21.24 5.16
CA PHE A 294 8.83 21.88 6.07
C PHE A 294 9.09 23.36 6.23
N ASN A 295 8.02 24.13 6.46
CA ASN A 295 8.05 25.55 6.78
C ASN A 295 8.74 26.42 5.72
N GLN A 296 8.77 25.92 4.47
CA GLN A 296 9.25 26.69 3.32
C GLN A 296 8.16 27.60 2.76
N ASN A 297 8.58 28.65 2.06
CA ASN A 297 7.64 29.52 1.37
C ASN A 297 7.12 28.83 0.10
N ILE A 298 5.84 28.46 0.08
CA ILE A 298 5.17 27.84 -1.06
C ILE A 298 4.46 28.95 -1.86
N ASP A 299 4.72 29.04 -3.18
CA ASP A 299 3.99 29.96 -4.04
C ASP A 299 2.49 29.65 -4.02
N GLY A 300 1.69 30.60 -3.56
CA GLY A 300 0.23 30.45 -3.49
C GLY A 300 -0.46 30.11 -4.81
N LYS A 301 0.23 30.32 -5.95
CA LYS A 301 -0.27 29.92 -7.27
C LYS A 301 -0.39 28.41 -7.41
N ILE A 302 0.41 27.63 -6.69
CA ILE A 302 0.37 26.15 -6.69
C ILE A 302 -1.00 25.63 -6.26
N PHE A 303 -1.67 26.30 -5.33
CA PHE A 303 -2.97 25.90 -4.82
C PHE A 303 -4.15 26.30 -5.74
N LYS A 304 -3.90 27.08 -6.79
CA LYS A 304 -4.93 27.38 -7.79
C LYS A 304 -5.19 26.13 -8.63
N LYS A 305 -6.32 26.11 -9.33
CA LYS A 305 -6.66 25.04 -10.28
C LYS A 305 -5.55 24.99 -11.35
N ALA A 306 -4.75 23.92 -11.34
CA ALA A 306 -3.76 23.69 -12.39
C ALA A 306 -4.48 23.22 -13.66
N GLU A 307 -3.94 23.57 -14.82
CA GLU A 307 -4.31 22.92 -16.07
C GLU A 307 -3.93 21.45 -15.98
N GLU A 308 -4.82 20.57 -16.43
CA GLU A 308 -4.53 19.13 -16.49
C GLU A 308 -3.45 18.91 -17.54
N LYS A 309 -2.35 18.26 -17.15
CA LYS A 309 -1.29 17.89 -18.06
C LYS A 309 -1.77 16.85 -19.05
N THR A 310 -1.32 16.95 -20.28
CA THR A 310 -1.58 15.93 -21.31
C THR A 310 -0.79 14.66 -21.02
N ALA A 311 -1.18 13.54 -21.63
CA ALA A 311 -0.46 12.28 -21.51
C ALA A 311 1.00 12.40 -22.00
N GLU A 312 1.26 13.22 -23.01
CA GLU A 312 2.60 13.47 -23.53
C GLU A 312 3.47 14.20 -22.52
N GLU A 313 2.92 15.22 -21.83
CA GLU A 313 3.64 15.97 -20.80
C GLU A 313 3.96 15.13 -19.54
N LEU A 314 3.22 14.06 -19.31
CA LEU A 314 3.40 13.13 -18.20
C LEU A 314 4.37 11.99 -18.55
N THR A 315 4.58 11.73 -19.84
CA THR A 315 5.48 10.66 -20.30
C THR A 315 6.93 11.07 -20.13
N GLN A 316 7.72 10.23 -19.48
CA GLN A 316 9.14 10.44 -19.21
C GLN A 316 9.97 9.28 -19.75
N SER A 317 11.27 9.51 -19.93
CA SER A 317 12.23 8.50 -20.41
C SER A 317 12.43 7.37 -19.38
N ASP A 318 12.94 6.24 -19.84
CA ASP A 318 13.32 5.13 -18.96
C ASP A 318 14.40 5.55 -17.97
N GLU A 319 15.36 6.36 -18.39
CA GLU A 319 16.40 6.92 -17.51
C GLU A 319 15.81 7.79 -16.39
N PHE A 320 14.78 8.60 -16.70
CA PHE A 320 14.07 9.36 -15.66
C PHE A 320 13.47 8.41 -14.60
N TRP A 321 12.80 7.34 -15.03
CA TRP A 321 12.20 6.38 -14.13
C TRP A 321 13.23 5.60 -13.30
N GLU A 322 14.36 5.21 -13.90
CA GLU A 322 15.47 4.56 -13.18
C GLU A 322 16.03 5.41 -12.06
N ASN A 323 16.15 6.73 -12.29
CA ASN A 323 16.65 7.68 -11.29
C ASN A 323 15.59 8.11 -10.25
N THR A 324 14.32 7.99 -10.57
CA THR A 324 13.22 8.52 -9.73
C THR A 324 12.60 7.46 -8.84
N ARG A 325 12.65 6.20 -9.25
CA ARG A 325 12.11 5.10 -8.46
C ARG A 325 12.76 5.05 -7.08
N THR A 326 11.93 5.04 -6.07
CA THR A 326 12.37 4.90 -4.67
C THR A 326 12.74 3.45 -4.34
N GLU A 327 12.20 2.49 -5.10
CA GLU A 327 12.52 1.06 -5.05
C GLU A 327 12.82 0.59 -6.47
N SER A 328 13.94 -0.11 -6.65
CA SER A 328 14.26 -0.74 -7.94
C SER A 328 13.18 -1.76 -8.29
N LEU A 329 12.77 -1.77 -9.56
CA LEU A 329 11.89 -2.82 -10.04
C LEU A 329 12.59 -4.19 -9.91
N ASN A 330 11.91 -5.16 -9.37
CA ASN A 330 12.38 -6.53 -9.39
C ASN A 330 12.39 -7.10 -10.83
N LYS A 331 12.99 -8.27 -11.02
CA LYS A 331 13.09 -8.89 -12.33
C LYS A 331 11.72 -9.15 -12.96
N SER A 332 10.74 -9.56 -12.16
CA SER A 332 9.36 -9.78 -12.60
C SER A 332 8.74 -8.48 -13.10
N GLU A 333 8.82 -7.41 -12.31
CA GLU A 333 8.27 -6.11 -12.67
C GLU A 333 8.93 -5.49 -13.91
N GLN A 334 10.24 -5.62 -14.07
CA GLN A 334 10.94 -5.19 -15.29
C GLN A 334 10.42 -5.90 -16.55
N ASN A 335 10.12 -7.17 -16.40
CA ASN A 335 9.60 -7.98 -17.49
C ASN A 335 8.10 -7.72 -17.77
N ILE A 336 7.34 -7.24 -16.78
CA ILE A 336 5.92 -6.87 -16.95
C ILE A 336 5.74 -5.88 -18.09
N TYR A 337 6.53 -4.82 -18.15
CA TYR A 337 6.42 -3.83 -19.21
C TYR A 337 6.57 -4.47 -20.59
N LYS A 338 7.60 -5.30 -20.77
CA LYS A 338 7.84 -6.00 -22.05
C LYS A 338 6.72 -6.98 -22.38
N MET A 339 6.29 -7.76 -21.39
CA MET A 339 5.21 -8.74 -21.57
C MET A 339 3.90 -8.04 -21.96
N LEU A 340 3.53 -6.98 -21.25
CA LEU A 340 2.29 -6.27 -21.48
C LEU A 340 2.31 -5.51 -22.81
N ASP A 341 3.46 -4.96 -23.22
CA ASP A 341 3.62 -4.35 -24.54
C ASP A 341 3.45 -5.37 -25.68
N GLU A 342 3.98 -6.59 -25.52
CA GLU A 342 3.77 -7.67 -26.49
C GLU A 342 2.30 -8.15 -26.52
N LEU A 343 1.67 -8.30 -25.35
CA LEU A 343 0.26 -8.67 -25.24
C LEU A 343 -0.67 -7.62 -25.85
N ASN A 344 -0.36 -6.35 -25.70
CA ASN A 344 -1.14 -5.26 -26.27
C ASN A 344 -1.21 -5.29 -27.80
N LYS A 345 -0.26 -5.95 -28.47
CA LYS A 345 -0.25 -6.17 -29.92
C LYS A 345 -1.20 -7.30 -30.37
N ILE A 346 -1.75 -8.07 -29.42
CA ILE A 346 -2.61 -9.24 -29.71
C ILE A 346 -4.08 -8.85 -29.64
N PRO A 347 -4.85 -8.84 -30.77
CA PRO A 347 -6.24 -8.35 -30.79
C PRO A 347 -7.18 -9.11 -29.85
N LYS A 348 -6.99 -10.43 -29.68
CA LYS A 348 -7.81 -11.24 -28.76
C LYS A 348 -7.61 -10.87 -27.31
N PHE A 349 -6.41 -10.48 -26.92
CA PHE A 349 -6.11 -10.01 -25.58
C PHE A 349 -6.81 -8.68 -25.31
N GLN A 350 -6.78 -7.76 -26.26
CA GLN A 350 -7.49 -6.48 -26.19
C GLN A 350 -9.00 -6.65 -25.99
N GLN A 351 -9.61 -7.62 -26.68
CA GLN A 351 -11.04 -7.92 -26.51
C GLN A 351 -11.33 -8.48 -25.11
N ALA A 352 -10.48 -9.34 -24.58
CA ALA A 352 -10.62 -9.88 -23.23
C ALA A 352 -10.52 -8.75 -22.18
N LEU A 353 -9.57 -7.85 -22.31
CA LEU A 353 -9.41 -6.71 -21.40
C LEU A 353 -10.63 -5.78 -21.39
N LYS A 354 -11.22 -5.50 -22.57
CA LYS A 354 -12.48 -4.72 -22.67
C LYS A 354 -13.62 -5.39 -21.91
N LEU A 355 -13.77 -6.71 -22.06
CA LEU A 355 -14.81 -7.45 -21.35
C LEU A 355 -14.62 -7.37 -19.83
N TRP A 356 -13.39 -7.50 -19.36
CA TRP A 356 -13.05 -7.39 -17.95
C TRP A 356 -13.32 -5.99 -17.37
N GLY A 357 -13.00 -4.95 -18.13
CA GLY A 357 -13.32 -3.57 -17.77
C GLY A 357 -14.84 -3.37 -17.61
N THR A 358 -15.65 -3.93 -18.50
CA THR A 358 -17.11 -3.84 -18.44
C THR A 358 -17.69 -4.58 -17.22
N ILE A 359 -17.14 -5.75 -16.88
CA ILE A 359 -17.55 -6.50 -15.68
C ILE A 359 -17.21 -5.72 -14.41
N GLY A 360 -16.00 -5.16 -14.33
CA GLY A 360 -15.56 -4.38 -13.16
C GLY A 360 -16.41 -3.13 -12.91
N THR A 361 -16.85 -2.43 -13.96
CA THR A 361 -17.71 -1.23 -13.82
C THR A 361 -19.17 -1.55 -13.55
N GLY A 362 -19.67 -2.71 -13.98
CA GLY A 362 -21.07 -3.13 -13.78
C GLY A 362 -21.43 -3.51 -12.34
N TYR A 363 -20.43 -3.76 -11.49
CA TYR A 363 -20.65 -4.15 -10.08
C TYR A 363 -20.66 -2.99 -9.07
N TYR A 364 -20.40 -1.75 -9.52
CA TYR A 364 -20.33 -0.56 -8.65
C TYR A 364 -21.49 0.43 -8.86
N ASN A 365 -22.49 0.09 -9.67
CA ASN A 365 -23.73 0.86 -9.83
C ASN A 365 -24.87 0.26 -9.02
#